data_0c9975dc67e40d681f7e8b47efa0f826
#
_entry.id   0c9975dc67e40d681f7e8b47efa0f826
#
_cell.length_a   1.000
_cell.length_b   1.000
_cell.length_c   1.000
_cell.angle_alpha   90.00
_cell.angle_beta   90.00
_cell.angle_gamma   90.00
#
_symmetry.space_group_name_H-M   'P 1'
#
loop_
_entity.id
_entity.type
_entity.pdbx_description
1 polymer ?
#
loop_
_entity_poly.entity_id
_entity_poly.type
_entity_poly.pdbx_seq_one_letter_code
_entity_poly.pdbx_strand_id
1 'polypeptide(L)'
;MNSADQIGEVQMTFQDGSSERLQVTPLTPNLYRLEVSSVVGEASYHDIVETEPQIDGTLRFIRVVTPSGLKTVSWILPKIQIESPALSALLDRVISVGGFWERIFGGVLLVHLPPAELDNIIGQFDSFFSQPHGSASNR
;
A
#
# COMPACT_ATOMS: atom_id res chain seq x y z
N MET A 1 2.64 -26.67 -9.30
CA MET A 1 2.53 -25.56 -8.35
C MET A 1 3.81 -24.76 -8.33
N ASN A 2 3.68 -23.49 -8.49
CA ASN A 2 4.85 -22.62 -8.51
C ASN A 2 4.94 -21.85 -7.19
N SER A 3 5.94 -22.18 -6.39
CA SER A 3 6.08 -21.53 -5.08
C SER A 3 6.45 -20.06 -5.20
N ALA A 4 6.94 -19.61 -6.36
CA ALA A 4 7.26 -18.21 -6.56
C ALA A 4 6.02 -17.30 -6.52
N ASP A 5 4.84 -17.89 -6.69
CA ASP A 5 3.60 -17.11 -6.63
C ASP A 5 3.02 -17.05 -5.24
N GLN A 6 3.64 -17.69 -4.27
CA GLN A 6 3.11 -17.71 -2.93
C GLN A 6 3.53 -16.46 -2.16
N ILE A 7 2.55 -15.83 -1.53
CA ILE A 7 2.83 -14.70 -0.66
C ILE A 7 3.32 -15.24 0.67
N GLY A 8 4.45 -14.74 1.10
CA GLY A 8 5.00 -15.09 2.41
C GLY A 8 5.15 -13.86 3.26
N GLU A 9 5.59 -14.06 4.48
CA GLU A 9 5.79 -12.98 5.42
C GLU A 9 7.24 -12.99 5.85
N VAL A 10 7.89 -11.82 5.82
CA VAL A 10 9.29 -11.70 6.22
C VAL A 10 9.43 -10.54 7.18
N GLN A 11 10.44 -10.62 8.04
CA GLN A 11 10.85 -9.50 8.88
C GLN A 11 11.95 -8.77 8.13
N MET A 12 11.72 -7.52 7.81
CA MET A 12 12.67 -6.72 7.03
C MET A 12 13.20 -5.59 7.89
N THR A 13 14.53 -5.42 7.86
CA THR A 13 15.19 -4.35 8.59
C THR A 13 15.66 -3.30 7.60
N PHE A 14 15.63 -2.03 8.03
CA PHE A 14 15.98 -0.89 7.21
C PHE A 14 17.21 -0.19 7.75
N GLN A 15 17.75 0.74 6.97
CA GLN A 15 19.02 1.38 7.30
C GLN A 15 19.01 2.11 8.64
N ASP A 16 17.87 2.64 9.02
CA ASP A 16 17.76 3.37 10.27
C ASP A 16 17.61 2.47 11.49
N GLY A 17 17.68 1.15 11.28
CA GLY A 17 17.55 0.19 12.37
C GLY A 17 16.13 -0.23 12.65
N SER A 18 15.15 0.38 12.03
CA SER A 18 13.78 -0.05 12.19
C SER A 18 13.55 -1.37 11.48
N SER A 19 12.51 -2.09 11.89
CA SER A 19 12.14 -3.32 11.22
C SER A 19 10.63 -3.42 11.13
N GLU A 20 10.19 -4.21 10.18
CA GLU A 20 8.77 -4.34 9.92
C GLU A 20 8.50 -5.71 9.33
N ARG A 21 7.37 -6.30 9.68
CA ARG A 21 6.93 -7.56 9.09
C ARG A 21 6.11 -7.25 7.87
N LEU A 22 6.54 -7.78 6.73
CA LEU A 22 5.92 -7.43 5.44
C LEU A 22 5.52 -8.69 4.70
N GLN A 23 4.40 -8.60 4.01
CA GLN A 23 3.98 -9.65 3.08
C GLN A 23 4.66 -9.41 1.75
N VAL A 24 5.25 -10.47 1.20
CA VAL A 24 6.07 -10.37 0.00
C VAL A 24 5.84 -11.60 -0.88
N THR A 25 6.15 -11.44 -2.16
CA THR A 25 6.25 -12.55 -3.10
C THR A 25 7.70 -12.70 -3.50
N PRO A 26 8.34 -13.83 -3.21
CA PRO A 26 9.73 -14.02 -3.63
C PRO A 26 9.81 -14.18 -5.14
N LEU A 27 10.74 -13.49 -5.77
CA LEU A 27 10.93 -13.56 -7.21
C LEU A 27 12.21 -14.30 -7.57
N THR A 28 13.33 -13.92 -6.96
CA THR A 28 14.61 -14.62 -7.07
C THR A 28 15.21 -14.62 -5.67
N PRO A 29 16.35 -15.24 -5.46
CA PRO A 29 16.85 -15.38 -4.09
C PRO A 29 16.96 -14.11 -3.28
N ASN A 30 17.24 -12.97 -3.90
CA ASN A 30 17.38 -11.72 -3.15
C ASN A 30 16.43 -10.65 -3.60
N LEU A 31 15.41 -10.98 -4.38
CA LEU A 31 14.45 -10.03 -4.88
C LEU A 31 13.04 -10.43 -4.45
N TYR A 32 12.33 -9.47 -3.91
CA TYR A 32 10.96 -9.68 -3.44
C TYR A 32 10.07 -8.57 -3.94
N ARG A 33 8.84 -8.93 -4.29
CA ARG A 33 7.83 -7.91 -4.56
C ARG A 33 7.01 -7.71 -3.31
N LEU A 34 6.84 -6.47 -2.90
CA LEU A 34 6.06 -6.17 -1.72
C LEU A 34 4.56 -6.30 -2.02
N GLU A 35 3.85 -7.01 -1.15
CA GLU A 35 2.40 -7.14 -1.29
C GLU A 35 1.67 -6.18 -0.35
N VAL A 36 2.40 -5.37 0.39
CA VAL A 36 1.89 -4.26 1.21
C VAL A 36 2.92 -3.15 1.14
N SER A 37 2.51 -1.94 1.50
CA SER A 37 3.46 -0.84 1.60
C SER A 37 4.17 -0.90 2.94
N SER A 38 5.45 -0.51 2.94
CA SER A 38 6.18 -0.36 4.17
C SER A 38 5.73 0.92 4.88
N VAL A 39 5.47 0.82 6.17
CA VAL A 39 5.09 1.98 6.96
C VAL A 39 6.31 2.79 7.36
N VAL A 40 7.41 2.11 7.67
CA VAL A 40 8.62 2.79 8.16
C VAL A 40 9.71 2.89 7.12
N GLY A 41 9.63 2.12 6.06
CA GLY A 41 10.63 2.12 5.01
C GLY A 41 10.24 3.00 3.85
N GLU A 42 10.99 2.85 2.77
CA GLU A 42 10.83 3.70 1.59
C GLU A 42 10.26 2.94 0.41
N ALA A 43 9.64 1.81 0.66
CA ALA A 43 9.11 0.98 -0.41
C ALA A 43 7.60 0.87 -0.29
N SER A 44 6.94 0.72 -1.42
CA SER A 44 5.48 0.71 -1.50
C SER A 44 4.98 -0.59 -2.09
N TYR A 45 3.68 -0.75 -2.02
CA TYR A 45 2.99 -1.89 -2.61
C TYR A 45 3.47 -2.11 -4.06
N HIS A 46 3.85 -3.34 -4.33
CA HIS A 46 4.30 -3.87 -5.62
C HIS A 46 5.66 -3.36 -6.10
N ASP A 47 6.38 -2.61 -5.28
CA ASP A 47 7.79 -2.37 -5.58
C ASP A 47 8.54 -3.69 -5.49
N ILE A 48 9.52 -3.84 -6.34
CA ILE A 48 10.46 -4.97 -6.26
C ILE A 48 11.71 -4.48 -5.56
N VAL A 49 12.07 -5.15 -4.47
CA VAL A 49 13.15 -4.70 -3.61
C VAL A 49 14.24 -5.76 -3.56
N GLU A 50 15.46 -5.29 -3.43
CA GLU A 50 16.62 -6.14 -3.21
C GLU A 50 16.89 -6.22 -1.71
N THR A 51 17.17 -7.43 -1.24
CA THR A 51 17.42 -7.68 0.17
C THR A 51 18.67 -8.53 0.34
N GLU A 52 19.14 -8.60 1.57
CA GLU A 52 20.26 -9.43 1.95
C GLU A 52 19.87 -10.23 3.20
N PRO A 53 19.97 -11.56 3.14
CA PRO A 53 19.62 -12.37 4.32
C PRO A 53 20.59 -12.14 5.45
N GLN A 54 20.05 -12.10 6.66
CA GLN A 54 20.84 -11.90 7.87
C GLN A 54 20.92 -13.21 8.65
N ILE A 55 21.88 -13.29 9.54
CA ILE A 55 22.11 -14.49 10.34
C ILE A 55 20.89 -14.84 11.17
N ASP A 56 20.16 -13.82 11.65
CA ASP A 56 19.00 -14.05 12.50
C ASP A 56 17.72 -14.38 11.73
N GLY A 57 17.81 -14.56 10.42
CA GLY A 57 16.65 -14.92 9.62
C GLY A 57 15.88 -13.74 9.07
N THR A 58 16.25 -12.52 9.43
CA THR A 58 15.61 -11.33 8.86
C THR A 58 16.24 -11.00 7.51
N LEU A 59 15.56 -10.14 6.76
CA LEU A 59 16.09 -9.64 5.50
C LEU A 59 16.45 -8.17 5.67
N ARG A 60 17.64 -7.80 5.24
CA ARG A 60 18.02 -6.39 5.25
C ARG A 60 17.65 -5.76 3.92
N PHE A 61 16.87 -4.70 3.98
CA PHE A 61 16.48 -3.95 2.79
C PHE A 61 17.71 -3.24 2.22
N ILE A 62 17.94 -3.41 0.91
CA ILE A 62 19.04 -2.74 0.22
C ILE A 62 18.51 -1.55 -0.57
N ARG A 63 17.57 -1.80 -1.47
CA ARG A 63 17.05 -0.74 -2.33
C ARG A 63 15.83 -1.24 -3.09
N VAL A 64 15.09 -0.27 -3.64
CA VAL A 64 14.04 -0.59 -4.61
C VAL A 64 14.71 -0.76 -5.96
N VAL A 65 14.53 -1.93 -6.55
CA VAL A 65 15.11 -2.24 -7.85
C VAL A 65 14.18 -1.80 -8.96
N THR A 66 12.91 -2.09 -8.82
CA THR A 66 11.90 -1.74 -9.81
C THR A 66 10.71 -1.13 -9.08
N PRO A 67 10.50 0.17 -9.20
CA PRO A 67 9.29 0.77 -8.63
C PRO A 67 8.04 0.21 -9.29
N SER A 68 6.96 0.15 -8.55
CA SER A 68 5.70 -0.41 -9.05
C SER A 68 5.13 0.38 -10.22
N GLY A 69 5.45 1.66 -10.30
CA GLY A 69 4.84 2.54 -11.28
C GLY A 69 3.48 3.07 -10.83
N LEU A 70 2.96 2.59 -9.73
CA LEU A 70 1.70 3.08 -9.19
C LEU A 70 1.93 4.40 -8.46
N LYS A 71 0.92 5.27 -8.50
CA LYS A 71 0.93 6.51 -7.75
C LYS A 71 0.11 6.31 -6.47
N THR A 72 0.59 6.86 -5.38
CA THR A 72 -0.04 6.67 -4.07
C THR A 72 -0.60 7.99 -3.58
N VAL A 73 -1.85 7.96 -3.13
CA VAL A 73 -2.51 9.09 -2.50
C VAL A 73 -3.04 8.61 -1.16
N SER A 74 -3.06 9.48 -0.17
CA SER A 74 -3.54 9.09 1.14
C SER A 74 -4.58 10.07 1.66
N TRP A 75 -5.47 9.56 2.49
CA TRP A 75 -6.47 10.36 3.19
C TRP A 75 -6.53 9.87 4.63
N ILE A 76 -6.92 10.78 5.52
CA ILE A 76 -7.22 10.42 6.89
C ILE A 76 -8.73 10.22 6.97
N LEU A 77 -9.14 9.03 7.39
CA LEU A 77 -10.56 8.68 7.42
C LEU A 77 -11.17 9.09 8.76
N PRO A 78 -12.25 9.86 8.73
CA PRO A 78 -13.05 10.00 9.94
C PRO A 78 -13.59 8.65 10.35
N LYS A 79 -13.68 8.43 11.64
CA LYS A 79 -14.13 7.15 12.17
C LYS A 79 -15.48 6.74 11.62
N ILE A 80 -16.38 7.71 11.48
CA ILE A 80 -17.75 7.44 11.04
C ILE A 80 -17.81 6.97 9.59
N GLN A 81 -16.78 7.25 8.78
CA GLN A 81 -16.83 6.90 7.36
C GLN A 81 -16.17 5.56 7.06
N ILE A 82 -15.56 4.93 8.06
CA ILE A 82 -14.80 3.71 7.83
C ILE A 82 -15.69 2.60 7.26
N GLU A 83 -16.94 2.54 7.67
CA GLU A 83 -17.85 1.48 7.23
C GLU A 83 -18.91 1.96 6.28
N SER A 84 -18.69 3.09 5.64
CA SER A 84 -19.65 3.63 4.70
C SER A 84 -19.78 2.74 3.46
N PRO A 85 -21.00 2.39 3.03
CA PRO A 85 -21.16 1.67 1.76
C PRO A 85 -20.63 2.45 0.56
N ALA A 86 -20.73 3.77 0.59
CA ALA A 86 -20.21 4.59 -0.50
C ALA A 86 -18.69 4.50 -0.57
N LEU A 87 -18.00 4.49 0.57
CA LEU A 87 -16.57 4.31 0.59
C LEU A 87 -16.20 2.93 0.07
N SER A 88 -16.93 1.91 0.50
CA SER A 88 -16.67 0.56 0.04
C SER A 88 -16.77 0.45 -1.48
N ALA A 89 -17.75 1.11 -2.08
CA ALA A 89 -17.89 1.13 -3.53
C ALA A 89 -16.70 1.80 -4.22
N LEU A 90 -16.19 2.88 -3.64
CA LEU A 90 -15.01 3.53 -4.18
C LEU A 90 -13.78 2.63 -4.10
N LEU A 91 -13.63 1.90 -2.99
CA LEU A 91 -12.50 0.99 -2.83
C LEU A 91 -12.57 -0.16 -3.83
N ASP A 92 -13.77 -0.68 -4.10
CA ASP A 92 -13.94 -1.68 -5.13
C ASP A 92 -13.55 -1.14 -6.49
N ARG A 93 -13.83 0.12 -6.74
CA ARG A 93 -13.47 0.75 -8.00
C ARG A 93 -11.96 0.85 -8.16
N VAL A 94 -11.25 1.15 -7.08
CA VAL A 94 -9.79 1.15 -7.10
C VAL A 94 -9.26 -0.19 -7.60
N ILE A 95 -9.79 -1.27 -7.07
CA ILE A 95 -9.36 -2.61 -7.49
C ILE A 95 -9.70 -2.84 -8.96
N SER A 96 -10.88 -2.40 -9.39
CA SER A 96 -11.34 -2.68 -10.75
C SER A 96 -10.49 -1.98 -11.82
N VAL A 97 -9.81 -0.89 -11.47
CA VAL A 97 -8.98 -0.18 -12.44
C VAL A 97 -7.50 -0.56 -12.32
N GLY A 98 -7.20 -1.62 -11.58
CA GLY A 98 -5.82 -2.10 -11.47
C GLY A 98 -5.05 -1.51 -10.32
N GLY A 99 -5.72 -0.88 -9.39
CA GLY A 99 -5.09 -0.32 -8.20
C GLY A 99 -5.22 -1.22 -6.99
N PHE A 100 -4.83 -0.67 -5.87
CA PHE A 100 -4.87 -1.38 -4.60
C PHE A 100 -5.01 -0.35 -3.49
N TRP A 101 -5.61 -0.74 -2.38
CA TRP A 101 -5.73 0.17 -1.25
C TRP A 101 -5.34 -0.55 0.04
N GLU A 102 -4.87 0.24 1.00
CA GLU A 102 -4.47 -0.27 2.30
C GLU A 102 -4.96 0.70 3.36
N ARG A 103 -5.30 0.15 4.51
CA ARG A 103 -5.63 0.97 5.67
C ARG A 103 -4.57 0.72 6.73
N ILE A 104 -3.90 1.80 7.15
CA ILE A 104 -2.86 1.67 8.16
C ILE A 104 -3.25 2.53 9.37
N PHE A 105 -2.75 2.14 10.54
CA PHE A 105 -3.03 2.83 11.79
C PHE A 105 -4.53 3.02 12.05
N GLY A 106 -5.36 2.20 11.42
CA GLY A 106 -6.80 2.26 11.62
C GLY A 106 -7.51 3.42 10.93
N GLY A 107 -6.80 4.47 10.57
CA GLY A 107 -7.46 5.65 10.03
C GLY A 107 -6.81 6.28 8.83
N VAL A 108 -5.70 5.76 8.35
CA VAL A 108 -5.05 6.30 7.15
C VAL A 108 -5.32 5.36 5.98
N LEU A 109 -5.91 5.89 4.94
CA LEU A 109 -6.20 5.14 3.72
C LEU A 109 -5.13 5.48 2.69
N LEU A 110 -4.46 4.44 2.18
CA LEU A 110 -3.53 4.57 1.07
C LEU A 110 -4.19 3.98 -0.16
N VAL A 111 -4.16 4.71 -1.27
CA VAL A 111 -4.71 4.23 -2.54
C VAL A 111 -3.59 4.31 -3.57
N HIS A 112 -3.31 3.17 -4.20
CA HIS A 112 -2.28 3.05 -5.22
C HIS A 112 -2.96 2.87 -6.56
N LEU A 113 -2.61 3.70 -7.54
CA LEU A 113 -3.34 3.73 -8.80
C LEU A 113 -2.39 3.79 -9.99
N PRO A 114 -2.75 3.12 -11.10
CA PRO A 114 -2.05 3.40 -12.35
C PRO A 114 -2.16 4.88 -12.67
N PRO A 115 -1.09 5.50 -13.19
CA PRO A 115 -1.13 6.93 -13.49
C PRO A 115 -2.30 7.36 -14.37
N ALA A 116 -2.73 6.51 -15.29
CA ALA A 116 -3.83 6.83 -16.19
C ALA A 116 -5.16 6.97 -15.48
N GLU A 117 -5.30 6.35 -14.30
CA GLU A 117 -6.55 6.39 -13.54
C GLU A 117 -6.53 7.40 -12.40
N LEU A 118 -5.39 8.04 -12.20
CA LEU A 118 -5.17 8.84 -11.00
C LEU A 118 -6.20 9.96 -10.84
N ASP A 119 -6.30 10.81 -11.85
CA ASP A 119 -7.17 11.99 -11.74
C ASP A 119 -8.62 11.61 -11.58
N ASN A 120 -9.07 10.60 -12.32
CA ASN A 120 -10.46 10.17 -12.27
C ASN A 120 -10.83 9.63 -10.88
N ILE A 121 -9.99 8.76 -10.35
CA ILE A 121 -10.29 8.14 -9.06
C ILE A 121 -10.13 9.14 -7.93
N ILE A 122 -9.08 9.97 -7.97
CA ILE A 122 -8.90 10.99 -6.94
C ILE A 122 -10.11 11.92 -6.89
N GLY A 123 -10.63 12.33 -8.06
CA GLY A 123 -11.79 13.19 -8.11
C GLY A 123 -12.99 12.57 -7.42
N GLN A 124 -13.17 11.26 -7.57
CA GLN A 124 -14.29 10.57 -6.92
C GLN A 124 -14.11 10.52 -5.40
N PHE A 125 -12.89 10.29 -4.93
CA PHE A 125 -12.62 10.30 -3.50
C PHE A 125 -12.78 11.70 -2.91
N ASP A 126 -12.24 12.71 -3.60
CA ASP A 126 -12.37 14.08 -3.12
C ASP A 126 -13.83 14.50 -3.03
N SER A 127 -14.60 14.11 -4.02
CA SER A 127 -16.03 14.40 -4.02
C SER A 127 -16.73 13.72 -2.83
N PHE A 128 -16.37 12.47 -2.57
CA PHE A 128 -16.93 11.76 -1.44
C PHE A 128 -16.56 12.44 -0.12
N PHE A 129 -15.29 12.80 0.07
CA PHE A 129 -14.84 13.36 1.34
C PHE A 129 -15.29 14.81 1.54
N SER A 130 -15.64 15.52 0.48
CA SER A 130 -16.10 16.90 0.62
C SER A 130 -17.60 17.01 0.83
N GLN A 131 -18.33 15.89 0.76
CA GLN A 131 -19.76 15.93 1.00
C GLN A 131 -20.06 16.20 2.47
N PRO A 132 -21.13 16.92 2.76
CA PRO A 132 -21.48 17.17 4.15
C PRO A 132 -22.07 15.90 4.77
N HIS A 133 -21.29 15.21 5.52
CA HIS A 133 -21.72 14.01 6.20
C HIS A 133 -22.18 14.33 7.61
N GLY A 134 -22.90 15.38 7.72
CA GLY A 134 -23.34 15.83 9.01
C GLY A 134 -22.31 16.67 9.72
N SER A 135 -21.14 16.80 9.19
CA SER A 135 -20.22 17.67 9.82
C SER A 135 -19.82 18.62 8.80
N ALA A 136 -20.06 19.36 8.54
CA ALA A 136 -19.66 20.22 7.63
C ALA A 136 -18.34 20.54 7.34
N SER A 137 -18.05 20.45 7.36
CA SER A 137 -17.16 20.77 7.12
C SER A 137 -16.55 21.29 6.69
N ASN A 138 -16.66 21.65 6.62
CA ASN A 138 -16.13 22.11 6.11
C ASN A 138 -15.47 22.70 6.01
N ARG A 139 -15.32 22.96 6.13
CA ARG A 139 -14.58 23.50 5.90
C ARG A 139 -14.23 24.03 6.16
#